data_592672967f5faa4a1804907d358d6800
#
_entry.id   592672967f5faa4a1804907d358d6800
#
_cell.length_a   1.000
_cell.length_b   1.000
_cell.length_c   1.000
_cell.angle_alpha   90.00
_cell.angle_beta   90.00
_cell.angle_gamma   90.00
#
_symmetry.space_group_name_H-M   'P 1'
#
loop_
_entity.id
_entity.type
_entity.pdbx_description
1 polymer ?
#
loop_
_entity_poly.entity_id
_entity_poly.type
_entity_poly.pdbx_seq_one_letter_code
_entity_poly.pdbx_strand_id
1 'polypeptide(L)'
;MAGVREQHLRQMLEHLHTELQRTDTIDDRSRELLRSVLDDIEDLLERKQKPGTRPESIIERLREAVRAFETTHPTLTHAIGGVADALAGMGI
;
A
#
# COMPACT_ATOMS: atom_id res chain seq x y z
N MET A 1 -19.63 9.29 5.45
CA MET A 1 -18.64 10.36 5.41
C MET A 1 -17.31 9.87 4.88
N ALA A 2 -16.75 10.57 3.94
CA ALA A 2 -15.48 10.19 3.30
C ALA A 2 -14.33 10.15 4.28
N GLY A 3 -14.34 11.01 5.32
CA GLY A 3 -13.24 11.13 6.25
C GLY A 3 -12.90 9.87 7.04
N VAL A 4 -13.89 9.07 7.40
CA VAL A 4 -13.67 7.85 8.20
C VAL A 4 -12.90 6.82 7.40
N ARG A 5 -13.29 6.59 6.14
CA ARG A 5 -12.61 5.63 5.28
C ARG A 5 -11.21 6.09 4.92
N GLU A 6 -11.06 7.40 4.68
CA GLU A 6 -9.76 7.97 4.40
C GLU A 6 -8.82 7.84 5.59
N GLN A 7 -9.33 8.07 6.81
CA GLN A 7 -8.55 7.89 8.03
C GLN A 7 -8.10 6.45 8.20
N HIS A 8 -8.99 5.49 7.91
CA HIS A 8 -8.66 4.09 8.00
C HIS A 8 -7.52 3.76 7.02
N LEU A 9 -7.60 4.26 5.80
CA LEU A 9 -6.55 4.05 4.81
C LEU A 9 -5.23 4.65 5.28
N ARG A 10 -5.26 5.86 5.86
CA ARG A 10 -4.05 6.50 6.36
C ARG A 10 -3.41 5.70 7.49
N GLN A 11 -4.21 5.12 8.37
CA GLN A 11 -3.72 4.26 9.44
C GLN A 11 -3.06 3.00 8.87
N MET A 12 -3.66 2.41 7.84
CA MET A 12 -3.08 1.24 7.18
C MET A 12 -1.78 1.59 6.47
N LEU A 13 -1.70 2.79 5.88
CA LEU A 13 -0.47 3.26 5.25
C LEU A 13 0.65 3.44 6.28
N GLU A 14 0.34 4.03 7.42
CA GLU A 14 1.32 4.19 8.50
C GLU A 14 1.83 2.83 8.99
N HIS A 15 0.92 1.88 9.13
CA HIS A 15 1.28 0.54 9.55
C HIS A 15 2.22 -0.10 8.52
N LEU A 16 1.92 0.05 7.24
CA LEU A 16 2.76 -0.50 6.18
C LEU A 16 4.13 0.18 6.15
N HIS A 17 4.18 1.50 6.32
CA HIS A 17 5.45 2.23 6.42
C HIS A 17 6.31 1.68 7.56
N THR A 18 5.71 1.48 8.71
CA THR A 18 6.41 0.96 9.87
C THR A 18 6.95 -0.45 9.62
N GLU A 19 6.13 -1.32 9.06
CA GLU A 19 6.54 -2.69 8.76
C GLU A 19 7.65 -2.72 7.70
N LEU A 20 7.56 -1.85 6.71
CA LEU A 20 8.60 -1.76 5.68
C LEU A 20 9.93 -1.32 6.27
N GLN A 21 9.90 -0.36 7.20
CA GLN A 21 11.12 0.10 7.87
C GLN A 21 11.73 -0.96 8.79
N ARG A 22 10.88 -1.79 9.40
CA ARG A 22 11.32 -2.84 10.33
C ARG A 22 11.81 -4.09 9.62
N THR A 23 11.52 -4.24 8.34
CA THR A 23 11.88 -5.43 7.57
C THR A 23 13.19 -5.21 6.85
N ASP A 24 14.30 -5.69 7.44
CA ASP A 24 15.63 -5.51 6.84
C ASP A 24 15.96 -6.59 5.81
N THR A 25 15.19 -7.68 5.80
CA THR A 25 15.50 -8.83 4.94
C THR A 25 14.90 -8.70 3.54
N ILE A 26 14.22 -7.61 3.26
CA ILE A 26 13.67 -7.34 1.93
C ILE A 26 14.76 -6.68 1.08
N ASP A 27 14.86 -7.06 -0.20
CA ASP A 27 15.85 -6.47 -1.08
C ASP A 27 15.51 -5.03 -1.45
N ASP A 28 16.52 -4.27 -1.88
CA ASP A 28 16.37 -2.83 -2.15
C ASP A 28 15.35 -2.55 -3.26
N ARG A 29 15.32 -3.41 -4.28
CA ARG A 29 14.39 -3.24 -5.39
C ARG A 29 12.94 -3.39 -4.95
N SER A 30 12.66 -4.40 -4.13
CA SER A 30 11.31 -4.62 -3.61
C SER A 30 10.91 -3.49 -2.69
N ARG A 31 11.85 -3.00 -1.87
CA ARG A 31 11.61 -1.86 -0.99
C ARG A 31 11.23 -0.62 -1.78
N GLU A 32 11.95 -0.35 -2.85
CA GLU A 32 11.66 0.80 -3.72
C GLU A 32 10.32 0.68 -4.41
N LEU A 33 9.97 -0.52 -4.87
CA LEU A 33 8.67 -0.75 -5.49
C LEU A 33 7.52 -0.47 -4.50
N LEU A 34 7.66 -0.92 -3.25
CA LEU A 34 6.67 -0.66 -2.23
C LEU A 34 6.59 0.83 -1.88
N ARG A 35 7.73 1.51 -1.78
CA ARG A 35 7.75 2.95 -1.54
C ARG A 35 7.06 3.71 -2.65
N SER A 36 7.29 3.31 -3.89
CA SER A 36 6.64 3.92 -5.05
C SER A 36 5.13 3.77 -4.97
N VAL A 37 4.65 2.58 -4.59
CA VAL A 37 3.22 2.35 -4.42
C VAL A 37 2.65 3.23 -3.30
N LEU A 38 3.38 3.34 -2.18
CA LEU A 38 2.95 4.18 -1.07
C LEU A 38 2.86 5.65 -1.48
N ASP A 39 3.85 6.14 -2.24
CA ASP A 39 3.83 7.50 -2.75
C ASP A 39 2.64 7.74 -3.67
N ASP A 40 2.32 6.77 -4.52
CA ASP A 40 1.18 6.88 -5.43
C ASP A 40 -0.14 6.93 -4.66
N ILE A 41 -0.25 6.18 -3.56
CA ILE A 41 -1.44 6.22 -2.71
C ILE A 41 -1.56 7.59 -2.04
N GLU A 42 -0.46 8.14 -1.55
CA GLU A 42 -0.46 9.48 -0.96
C GLU A 42 -0.88 10.53 -1.97
N ASP A 43 -0.39 10.44 -3.20
CA ASP A 43 -0.80 11.33 -4.29
C ASP A 43 -2.29 11.19 -4.58
N LEU A 44 -2.81 9.98 -4.55
CA LEU A 44 -4.23 9.73 -4.74
C LEU A 44 -5.05 10.40 -3.65
N LEU A 45 -4.60 10.30 -2.39
CA LEU A 45 -5.28 10.92 -1.25
C LEU A 45 -5.25 12.44 -1.34
N GLU A 46 -4.18 13.00 -1.87
CA GLU A 46 -4.05 14.45 -2.08
C GLU A 46 -4.71 14.90 -3.37
N ARG A 47 -5.33 13.98 -4.09
CA ARG A 47 -6.02 14.24 -5.36
C ARG A 47 -5.11 14.81 -6.44
N LYS A 48 -3.86 14.44 -6.42
CA LYS A 48 -2.93 14.78 -7.49
C LYS A 48 -3.14 13.84 -8.65
N GLN A 49 -3.36 14.41 -9.82
CA GLN A 49 -3.59 13.61 -11.03
C GLN A 49 -2.25 13.39 -11.73
N LYS A 50 -1.66 12.23 -11.46
CA LYS A 50 -0.42 11.81 -12.09
C LYS A 50 -0.61 10.46 -12.78
N PRO A 51 0.13 10.18 -13.85
CA PRO A 51 0.13 8.85 -14.43
C PRO A 51 0.54 7.82 -13.37
N GLY A 52 -0.16 6.71 -13.32
CA GLY A 52 0.15 5.63 -12.38
C GLY A 52 -0.60 5.69 -11.06
N THR A 53 -1.39 6.76 -10.83
CA THR A 53 -2.19 6.87 -9.60
C THR A 53 -3.60 6.33 -9.77
N ARG A 54 -3.84 5.48 -10.76
CA ARG A 54 -5.13 4.82 -10.91
C ARG A 54 -5.35 3.83 -9.77
N PRO A 55 -6.49 3.91 -9.08
CA PRO A 55 -6.75 3.01 -7.95
C PRO A 55 -6.63 1.53 -8.31
N GLU A 56 -7.11 1.13 -9.47
CA GLU A 56 -7.05 -0.27 -9.92
C GLU A 56 -5.61 -0.74 -10.06
N SER A 57 -4.75 0.09 -10.63
CA SER A 57 -3.33 -0.24 -10.80
C SER A 57 -2.62 -0.36 -9.46
N ILE A 58 -2.93 0.53 -8.54
CA ILE A 58 -2.34 0.50 -7.20
C ILE A 58 -2.75 -0.79 -6.48
N ILE A 59 -4.03 -1.14 -6.52
CA ILE A 59 -4.54 -2.35 -5.88
C ILE A 59 -3.89 -3.59 -6.48
N GLU A 60 -3.74 -3.64 -7.82
CA GLU A 60 -3.07 -4.75 -8.47
C GLU A 60 -1.62 -4.90 -8.02
N ARG A 61 -0.90 -3.79 -7.94
CA ARG A 61 0.50 -3.82 -7.49
C ARG A 61 0.62 -4.30 -6.05
N LEU A 62 -0.33 -3.87 -5.20
CA LEU A 62 -0.37 -4.33 -3.80
C LEU A 62 -0.65 -5.83 -3.73
N ARG A 63 -1.56 -6.33 -4.53
CA ARG A 63 -1.88 -7.76 -4.56
C ARG A 63 -0.73 -8.61 -5.08
N GLU A 64 0.00 -8.10 -6.06
CA GLU A 64 1.21 -8.76 -6.52
C GLU A 64 2.26 -8.83 -5.42
N ALA A 65 2.41 -7.76 -4.65
CA ALA A 65 3.33 -7.74 -3.53
C ALA A 65 2.92 -8.75 -2.46
N VAL A 66 1.61 -8.88 -2.20
CA VAL A 66 1.11 -9.91 -1.28
C VAL A 66 1.57 -11.29 -1.73
N ARG A 67 1.40 -11.61 -3.00
CA ARG A 67 1.81 -12.91 -3.53
C ARG A 67 3.32 -13.12 -3.44
N ALA A 68 4.08 -12.05 -3.64
CA ALA A 68 5.53 -12.13 -3.60
C ALA A 68 6.08 -12.37 -2.20
N PHE A 69 5.42 -11.83 -1.17
CA PHE A 69 5.94 -11.85 0.20
C PHE A 69 5.18 -12.76 1.16
N GLU A 70 4.10 -13.39 0.73
CA GLU A 70 3.23 -14.14 1.65
C GLU A 70 3.94 -15.30 2.37
N THR A 71 4.95 -15.89 1.75
CA THR A 71 5.70 -17.00 2.35
C THR A 71 6.92 -16.54 3.14
N THR A 72 7.53 -15.42 2.73
CA THR A 72 8.80 -14.97 3.30
C THR A 72 8.64 -13.87 4.35
N HIS A 73 7.61 -13.04 4.21
CA HIS A 73 7.39 -11.89 5.09
C HIS A 73 5.90 -11.76 5.44
N PRO A 74 5.36 -12.66 6.27
CA PRO A 74 3.92 -12.68 6.54
C PRO A 74 3.38 -11.41 7.20
N THR A 75 4.15 -10.79 8.10
CA THR A 75 3.72 -9.56 8.76
C THR A 75 3.63 -8.41 7.78
N LEU A 76 4.64 -8.29 6.92
CA LEU A 76 4.64 -7.28 5.85
C LEU A 76 3.48 -7.52 4.88
N THR A 77 3.26 -8.78 4.50
CA THR A 77 2.16 -9.18 3.63
C THR A 77 0.81 -8.77 4.21
N HIS A 78 0.63 -8.98 5.50
CA HIS A 78 -0.61 -8.60 6.19
C HIS A 78 -0.84 -7.10 6.11
N ALA A 79 0.22 -6.31 6.32
CA ALA A 79 0.13 -4.85 6.23
C ALA A 79 -0.21 -4.40 4.80
N ILE A 80 0.40 -5.00 3.79
CA ILE A 80 0.12 -4.70 2.39
C ILE A 80 -1.33 -5.03 2.05
N GLY A 81 -1.80 -6.20 2.48
CA GLY A 81 -3.19 -6.62 2.27
C GLY A 81 -4.18 -5.68 2.91
N GLY A 82 -3.86 -5.16 4.11
CA GLY A 82 -4.70 -4.18 4.80
C GLY A 82 -4.88 -2.90 4.00
N VAL A 83 -3.80 -2.42 3.38
CA VAL A 83 -3.86 -1.23 2.53
C VAL A 83 -4.70 -1.49 1.28
N ALA A 84 -4.51 -2.65 0.65
CA ALA A 84 -5.28 -3.01 -0.54
C ALA A 84 -6.78 -3.09 -0.23
N ASP A 85 -7.13 -3.70 0.89
CA ASP A 85 -8.52 -3.83 1.32
C ASP A 85 -9.13 -2.47 1.65
N ALA A 86 -8.37 -1.59 2.30
CA ALA A 86 -8.84 -0.26 2.63
C ALA A 86 -9.12 0.56 1.36
N LEU A 87 -8.25 0.46 0.36
CA LEU A 87 -8.46 1.14 -0.92
C LEU A 87 -9.70 0.60 -1.62
N ALA A 88 -9.85 -0.72 -1.68
CA ALA A 88 -11.01 -1.34 -2.32
C ALA A 88 -12.31 -0.94 -1.61
N GLY A 89 -12.25 -0.83 -0.28
CA GLY A 89 -13.41 -0.44 0.53
C GLY A 89 -13.84 1.00 0.36
N MET A 90 -12.99 1.86 -0.20
CA MET A 90 -13.34 3.25 -0.48
C MET A 90 -14.17 3.41 -1.75
N GLY A 91 -14.38 2.35 -2.51
CA GLY A 91 -15.16 2.39 -3.73
C GLY A 91 -14.48 3.11 -4.89
N ILE A 92 -13.20 3.18 -4.83
CA ILE A 92 -12.41 3.83 -5.87
C ILE A 92 -12.09 2.85 -6.98
#